data_1d146be771227211a9b6ac856da561ab
#
_entry.id   1d146be771227211a9b6ac856da561ab
#
_cell.length_a   1.000
_cell.length_b   1.000
_cell.length_c   1.000
_cell.angle_alpha   90.00
_cell.angle_beta   90.00
_cell.angle_gamma   90.00
#
_symmetry.space_group_name_H-M   'P 1'
#
loop_
_entity.id
_entity.type
_entity.pdbx_description
1 polymer ?
#
loop_
_entity_poly.entity_id
_entity_poly.type
_entity_poly.pdbx_seq_one_letter_code
_entity_poly.pdbx_strand_id
1 'polypeptide(L)'
;MSLPTILTMKLEKLASSGSPDYVRLMFDDGTFMRVPVSVVADLGLYAGLTMTDEDMNRLDEAAGRASAKLRAVRIVASAAVSERELRRRLVTKGERKEYADEAVDWLSDLNLLDDAETARQIVRRGVSKGYGRARIKQMLYEKSIGKEHWEQALSLMPEMDDTIDRYLTAHLGNEIPDQKQTKKITDALLRRGHSWEDIRAGLRRHSVSIEED
;
A
#
# COMPACT_ATOMS: atom_id res chain seq x y z
N MET A 1 -48.13 -5.32 30.32
CA MET A 1 -47.04 -5.44 29.32
C MET A 1 -46.76 -4.03 28.84
N SER A 2 -45.70 -3.41 29.36
CA SER A 2 -45.24 -2.08 28.89
C SER A 2 -44.60 -2.29 27.53
N LEU A 3 -45.07 -1.56 26.52
CA LEU A 3 -44.39 -1.50 25.22
C LEU A 3 -42.98 -0.90 25.42
N PRO A 4 -41.96 -1.42 24.74
CA PRO A 4 -40.63 -0.81 24.81
C PRO A 4 -40.76 0.64 24.29
N THR A 5 -40.26 1.59 25.07
CA THR A 5 -40.16 2.98 24.64
C THR A 5 -39.13 3.01 23.53
N ILE A 6 -39.57 3.19 22.29
CA ILE A 6 -38.69 3.42 21.15
C ILE A 6 -38.12 4.82 21.36
N LEU A 7 -36.82 4.88 21.69
CA LEU A 7 -36.10 6.15 21.67
C LEU A 7 -36.01 6.62 20.21
N THR A 8 -36.45 7.85 20.00
CA THR A 8 -36.37 8.50 18.69
C THR A 8 -35.55 9.77 18.79
N MET A 9 -34.74 10.03 17.78
CA MET A 9 -33.90 11.21 17.67
C MET A 9 -34.29 11.99 16.43
N LYS A 10 -34.41 13.30 16.56
CA LYS A 10 -34.83 14.16 15.43
C LYS A 10 -33.59 14.83 14.82
N LEU A 11 -33.43 14.68 13.52
CA LEU A 11 -32.43 15.41 12.76
C LEU A 11 -32.89 16.87 12.57
N GLU A 12 -32.31 17.80 13.32
CA GLU A 12 -32.69 19.19 13.25
C GLU A 12 -32.13 19.94 12.06
N LYS A 13 -30.83 19.66 11.74
CA LYS A 13 -30.14 20.45 10.74
C LYS A 13 -29.00 19.65 10.06
N LEU A 14 -28.86 19.92 8.76
CA LEU A 14 -27.66 19.55 7.99
C LEU A 14 -26.82 20.82 7.81
N ALA A 15 -25.56 20.78 8.21
CA ALA A 15 -24.63 21.91 8.15
C ALA A 15 -23.33 21.53 7.44
N SER A 16 -22.65 22.52 6.91
CA SER A 16 -21.31 22.31 6.34
C SER A 16 -20.36 21.74 7.39
N SER A 17 -19.56 20.76 6.99
CA SER A 17 -18.52 20.18 7.85
C SER A 17 -17.12 20.80 7.62
N GLY A 18 -17.01 21.81 6.75
CA GLY A 18 -15.72 22.36 6.32
C GLY A 18 -14.98 21.52 5.28
N SER A 19 -15.64 20.46 4.78
CA SER A 19 -15.10 19.61 3.71
C SER A 19 -16.20 19.34 2.69
N PRO A 20 -15.93 19.38 1.38
CA PRO A 20 -16.94 19.13 0.35
C PRO A 20 -17.50 17.69 0.37
N ASP A 21 -16.74 16.75 0.92
CA ASP A 21 -17.12 15.33 0.94
C ASP A 21 -17.95 14.93 2.15
N TYR A 22 -18.11 15.83 3.13
CA TYR A 22 -18.81 15.54 4.39
C TYR A 22 -19.82 16.64 4.75
N VAL A 23 -20.87 16.22 5.42
CA VAL A 23 -21.86 17.07 6.05
C VAL A 23 -21.94 16.76 7.54
N ARG A 24 -22.33 17.74 8.34
CA ARG A 24 -22.60 17.58 9.76
C ARG A 24 -24.11 17.48 9.97
N LEU A 25 -24.55 16.37 10.51
CA LEU A 25 -25.92 16.16 10.99
C LEU A 25 -25.98 16.64 12.45
N MET A 26 -26.96 17.44 12.78
CA MET A 26 -27.21 17.96 14.15
C MET A 26 -28.57 17.43 14.63
N PHE A 27 -28.57 16.83 15.83
CA PHE A 27 -29.78 16.23 16.43
C PHE A 27 -30.35 17.07 17.56
N ASP A 28 -31.59 16.80 17.92
CA ASP A 28 -32.37 17.53 18.92
C ASP A 28 -31.86 17.36 20.36
N ASP A 29 -31.06 16.36 20.62
CA ASP A 29 -30.33 16.17 21.89
C ASP A 29 -29.02 16.99 21.98
N GLY A 30 -28.68 17.77 20.95
CA GLY A 30 -27.48 18.56 20.83
C GLY A 30 -26.24 17.78 20.34
N THR A 31 -26.38 16.49 20.07
CA THR A 31 -25.31 15.71 19.47
C THR A 31 -25.14 16.02 18.00
N PHE A 32 -23.98 15.64 17.45
CA PHE A 32 -23.77 15.76 16.01
C PHE A 32 -22.98 14.58 15.47
N MET A 33 -23.21 14.24 14.21
CA MET A 33 -22.48 13.24 13.46
C MET A 33 -21.94 13.84 12.17
N ARG A 34 -20.70 13.53 11.81
CA ARG A 34 -20.11 13.92 10.53
C ARG A 34 -20.18 12.74 9.58
N VAL A 35 -20.94 12.86 8.50
CA VAL A 35 -21.19 11.78 7.55
C VAL A 35 -20.77 12.20 6.14
N PRO A 36 -20.36 11.26 5.28
CA PRO A 36 -20.16 11.51 3.86
C PRO A 36 -21.43 12.02 3.19
N VAL A 37 -21.30 12.96 2.25
CA VAL A 37 -22.47 13.54 1.53
C VAL A 37 -23.30 12.48 0.82
N SER A 38 -22.68 11.42 0.28
CA SER A 38 -23.38 10.32 -0.37
C SER A 38 -24.42 9.66 0.55
N VAL A 39 -24.09 9.50 1.84
CA VAL A 39 -24.98 8.87 2.82
C VAL A 39 -26.27 9.65 3.02
N VAL A 40 -26.22 10.99 2.90
CA VAL A 40 -27.41 11.84 2.99
C VAL A 40 -28.40 11.52 1.86
N ALA A 41 -27.88 11.35 0.64
CA ALA A 41 -28.71 10.99 -0.52
C ALA A 41 -29.20 9.53 -0.43
N ASP A 42 -28.30 8.61 -0.08
CA ASP A 42 -28.57 7.17 -0.04
C ASP A 42 -29.65 6.81 1.01
N LEU A 43 -29.65 7.50 2.16
CA LEU A 43 -30.62 7.30 3.23
C LEU A 43 -31.77 8.33 3.24
N GLY A 44 -31.81 9.26 2.29
CA GLY A 44 -32.86 10.27 2.17
C GLY A 44 -32.94 11.17 3.40
N LEU A 45 -31.83 11.60 3.97
CA LEU A 45 -31.77 12.39 5.20
C LEU A 45 -32.14 13.85 4.94
N TYR A 46 -33.07 14.41 5.75
CA TYR A 46 -33.48 15.82 5.68
C TYR A 46 -33.75 16.39 7.06
N ALA A 47 -33.73 17.70 7.20
CA ALA A 47 -34.05 18.39 8.45
C ALA A 47 -35.51 18.16 8.82
N GLY A 48 -35.77 17.70 10.04
CA GLY A 48 -37.08 17.33 10.54
C GLY A 48 -37.36 15.82 10.58
N LEU A 49 -36.48 15.00 9.96
CA LEU A 49 -36.62 13.55 9.98
C LEU A 49 -36.46 13.02 11.42
N THR A 50 -37.43 12.20 11.85
CA THR A 50 -37.36 11.47 13.12
C THR A 50 -36.82 10.08 12.85
N MET A 51 -35.76 9.68 13.56
CA MET A 51 -35.07 8.44 13.40
C MET A 51 -35.20 7.57 14.64
N THR A 52 -35.43 6.31 14.45
CA THR A 52 -35.41 5.29 15.50
C THR A 52 -33.98 4.87 15.81
N ASP A 53 -33.76 4.10 16.87
CA ASP A 53 -32.46 3.47 17.17
C ASP A 53 -31.96 2.60 16.00
N GLU A 54 -32.85 1.91 15.29
CA GLU A 54 -32.51 1.12 14.11
C GLU A 54 -32.03 2.00 12.96
N ASP A 55 -32.70 3.15 12.74
CA ASP A 55 -32.26 4.11 11.72
C ASP A 55 -30.90 4.74 12.06
N MET A 56 -30.65 5.00 13.34
CA MET A 56 -29.35 5.50 13.81
C MET A 56 -28.25 4.47 13.60
N ASN A 57 -28.50 3.20 13.85
CA ASN A 57 -27.54 2.13 13.59
C ASN A 57 -27.25 2.00 12.10
N ARG A 58 -28.27 2.04 11.25
CA ARG A 58 -28.13 2.06 9.78
C ARG A 58 -27.30 3.26 9.31
N LEU A 59 -27.53 4.42 9.91
CA LEU A 59 -26.77 5.63 9.61
C LEU A 59 -25.30 5.47 9.98
N ASP A 60 -24.98 4.95 11.19
CA ASP A 60 -23.62 4.75 11.64
C ASP A 60 -22.86 3.75 10.73
N GLU A 61 -23.52 2.66 10.37
CA GLU A 61 -22.93 1.68 9.44
C GLU A 61 -22.67 2.25 8.05
N ALA A 62 -23.68 2.93 7.48
CA ALA A 62 -23.55 3.54 6.15
C ALA A 62 -22.46 4.62 6.13
N ALA A 63 -22.42 5.45 7.18
CA ALA A 63 -21.40 6.48 7.33
C ALA A 63 -19.99 5.88 7.47
N GLY A 64 -19.84 4.82 8.25
CA GLY A 64 -18.57 4.12 8.42
C GLY A 64 -18.06 3.51 7.11
N ARG A 65 -18.91 2.77 6.38
CA ARG A 65 -18.55 2.19 5.06
C ARG A 65 -18.17 3.27 4.05
N ALA A 66 -18.99 4.33 3.95
CA ALA A 66 -18.73 5.42 3.02
C ALA A 66 -17.45 6.22 3.38
N SER A 67 -17.19 6.44 4.67
CA SER A 67 -15.95 7.08 5.15
C SER A 67 -14.72 6.27 4.76
N ALA A 68 -14.75 4.96 5.02
CA ALA A 68 -13.64 4.06 4.68
C ALA A 68 -13.35 4.08 3.17
N LYS A 69 -14.39 4.00 2.31
CA LYS A 69 -14.25 4.07 0.84
C LYS A 69 -13.67 5.40 0.39
N LEU A 70 -14.17 6.53 0.88
CA LEU A 70 -13.64 7.86 0.54
C LEU A 70 -12.16 8.00 0.92
N ARG A 71 -11.80 7.52 2.11
CA ARG A 71 -10.42 7.56 2.59
C ARG A 71 -9.52 6.64 1.77
N ALA A 72 -9.99 5.45 1.43
CA ALA A 72 -9.28 4.48 0.59
C ALA A 72 -8.95 5.07 -0.78
N VAL A 73 -9.95 5.66 -1.47
CA VAL A 73 -9.76 6.33 -2.76
C VAL A 73 -8.70 7.42 -2.67
N ARG A 74 -8.73 8.27 -1.63
CA ARG A 74 -7.74 9.34 -1.46
C ARG A 74 -6.32 8.81 -1.25
N ILE A 75 -6.18 7.70 -0.51
CA ILE A 75 -4.86 7.07 -0.30
C ILE A 75 -4.32 6.52 -1.61
N VAL A 76 -5.13 5.77 -2.36
CA VAL A 76 -4.72 5.17 -3.64
C VAL A 76 -4.42 6.24 -4.69
N ALA A 77 -5.21 7.32 -4.75
CA ALA A 77 -4.95 8.43 -5.66
C ALA A 77 -3.64 9.19 -5.36
N SER A 78 -3.16 9.15 -4.12
CA SER A 78 -1.95 9.87 -3.70
C SER A 78 -0.67 9.06 -3.81
N ALA A 79 -0.73 7.73 -3.78
CA ALA A 79 0.45 6.86 -3.79
C ALA A 79 0.10 5.43 -4.16
N ALA A 80 1.01 4.75 -4.87
CA ALA A 80 0.94 3.31 -5.04
C ALA A 80 1.04 2.62 -3.67
N VAL A 81 0.08 1.80 -3.35
CA VAL A 81 -0.08 1.12 -2.06
C VAL A 81 -0.59 -0.30 -2.28
N SER A 82 -0.08 -1.27 -1.52
CA SER A 82 -0.62 -2.63 -1.54
C SER A 82 -1.93 -2.72 -0.76
N GLU A 83 -2.73 -3.75 -1.03
CA GLU A 83 -3.96 -4.02 -0.29
C GLU A 83 -3.71 -4.08 1.22
N ARG A 84 -2.68 -4.82 1.65
CA ARG A 84 -2.32 -4.96 3.07
C ARG A 84 -1.94 -3.63 3.70
N GLU A 85 -1.16 -2.82 3.00
CA GLU A 85 -0.77 -1.50 3.47
C GLU A 85 -1.97 -0.55 3.53
N LEU A 86 -2.88 -0.62 2.57
CA LEU A 86 -4.10 0.18 2.56
C LEU A 86 -5.01 -0.18 3.75
N ARG A 87 -5.26 -1.48 3.99
CA ARG A 87 -6.00 -1.95 5.19
C ARG A 87 -5.40 -1.40 6.47
N ARG A 88 -4.08 -1.54 6.62
CA ARG A 88 -3.36 -1.03 7.79
C ARG A 88 -3.53 0.47 7.97
N ARG A 89 -3.40 1.25 6.88
CA ARG A 89 -3.55 2.71 6.93
C ARG A 89 -4.96 3.14 7.28
N LEU A 90 -5.98 2.48 6.76
CA LEU A 90 -7.37 2.77 7.07
C LEU A 90 -7.64 2.57 8.56
N VAL A 91 -7.26 1.42 9.11
CA VAL A 91 -7.43 1.12 10.54
C VAL A 91 -6.63 2.10 11.42
N THR A 92 -5.38 2.40 11.06
CA THR A 92 -4.56 3.40 11.80
C THR A 92 -5.19 4.80 11.79
N LYS A 93 -5.96 5.13 10.75
CA LYS A 93 -6.69 6.41 10.64
C LYS A 93 -8.07 6.37 11.29
N GLY A 94 -8.39 5.29 12.03
CA GLY A 94 -9.60 5.18 12.84
C GLY A 94 -10.79 4.51 12.15
N GLU A 95 -10.62 3.95 10.94
CA GLU A 95 -11.70 3.17 10.34
C GLU A 95 -11.83 1.81 11.05
N ARG A 96 -13.07 1.32 11.20
CA ARG A 96 -13.31 -0.04 11.71
C ARG A 96 -12.72 -1.04 10.72
N LYS A 97 -12.19 -2.14 11.26
CA LYS A 97 -11.51 -3.16 10.45
C LYS A 97 -12.41 -3.70 9.34
N GLU A 98 -13.66 -3.99 9.66
CA GLU A 98 -14.66 -4.52 8.72
C GLU A 98 -14.86 -3.58 7.53
N TYR A 99 -15.00 -2.27 7.79
CA TYR A 99 -15.16 -1.27 6.72
C TYR A 99 -13.89 -1.01 5.93
N ALA A 100 -12.73 -1.16 6.59
CA ALA A 100 -11.45 -1.10 5.90
C ALA A 100 -11.27 -2.28 4.94
N ASP A 101 -11.65 -3.49 5.36
CA ASP A 101 -11.62 -4.70 4.52
C ASP A 101 -12.57 -4.54 3.32
N GLU A 102 -13.84 -4.17 3.55
CA GLU A 102 -14.84 -3.92 2.50
C GLU A 102 -14.36 -2.84 1.49
N ALA A 103 -13.72 -1.78 1.97
CA ALA A 103 -13.23 -0.71 1.10
C ALA A 103 -12.06 -1.16 0.22
N VAL A 104 -11.17 -2.00 0.73
CA VAL A 104 -10.06 -2.57 -0.03
C VAL A 104 -10.56 -3.55 -1.07
N ASP A 105 -11.44 -4.48 -0.68
CA ASP A 105 -12.01 -5.48 -1.59
C ASP A 105 -12.78 -4.79 -2.73
N TRP A 106 -13.56 -3.76 -2.42
CA TRP A 106 -14.24 -2.93 -3.43
C TRP A 106 -13.26 -2.26 -4.42
N LEU A 107 -12.11 -1.74 -3.96
CA LEU A 107 -11.10 -1.15 -4.86
C LEU A 107 -10.39 -2.21 -5.70
N SER A 108 -10.18 -3.41 -5.16
CA SER A 108 -9.61 -4.54 -5.90
C SER A 108 -10.56 -5.02 -6.99
N ASP A 109 -11.86 -5.13 -6.70
CA ASP A 109 -12.90 -5.49 -7.70
C ASP A 109 -12.96 -4.47 -8.84
N LEU A 110 -12.69 -3.20 -8.56
CA LEU A 110 -12.57 -2.14 -9.57
C LEU A 110 -11.22 -2.12 -10.31
N ASN A 111 -10.31 -3.06 -10.02
CA ASN A 111 -8.94 -3.09 -10.53
C ASN A 111 -8.14 -1.80 -10.25
N LEU A 112 -8.47 -1.08 -9.17
CA LEU A 112 -7.74 0.10 -8.70
C LEU A 112 -6.60 -0.27 -7.73
N LEU A 113 -6.57 -1.53 -7.27
CA LEU A 113 -5.49 -2.18 -6.54
C LEU A 113 -5.09 -3.44 -7.31
N ASP A 114 -3.80 -3.59 -7.58
CA ASP A 114 -3.21 -4.78 -8.20
C ASP A 114 -1.83 -5.03 -7.57
N ASP A 115 -1.80 -5.86 -6.55
CA ASP A 115 -0.57 -6.22 -5.84
C ASP A 115 0.39 -7.01 -6.74
N ALA A 116 -0.12 -7.77 -7.72
CA ALA A 116 0.72 -8.50 -8.68
C ALA A 116 1.43 -7.53 -9.63
N GLU A 117 0.74 -6.52 -10.20
CA GLU A 117 1.38 -5.51 -11.02
C GLU A 117 2.30 -4.61 -10.19
N THR A 118 1.91 -4.26 -8.97
CA THR A 118 2.75 -3.50 -8.04
C THR A 118 4.05 -4.28 -7.74
N ALA A 119 3.97 -5.59 -7.52
CA ALA A 119 5.14 -6.44 -7.33
C ALA A 119 6.05 -6.42 -8.57
N ARG A 120 5.49 -6.57 -9.77
CA ARG A 120 6.24 -6.49 -11.04
C ARG A 120 6.96 -5.14 -11.19
N GLN A 121 6.29 -4.04 -10.86
CA GLN A 121 6.90 -2.70 -10.90
C GLN A 121 8.06 -2.54 -9.91
N ILE A 122 7.92 -3.08 -8.70
CA ILE A 122 9.00 -3.08 -7.69
C ILE A 122 10.21 -3.85 -8.22
N VAL A 123 9.99 -5.03 -8.79
CA VAL A 123 11.06 -5.86 -9.37
C VAL A 123 11.75 -5.10 -10.51
N ARG A 124 11.01 -4.57 -11.50
CA ARG A 124 11.57 -3.77 -12.60
C ARG A 124 12.41 -2.60 -12.09
N ARG A 125 11.90 -1.86 -11.09
CA ARG A 125 12.63 -0.74 -10.47
C ARG A 125 13.89 -1.22 -9.73
N GLY A 126 13.83 -2.35 -9.05
CA GLY A 126 14.99 -2.94 -8.37
C GLY A 126 16.07 -3.35 -9.35
N VAL A 127 15.71 -4.05 -10.42
CA VAL A 127 16.60 -4.46 -11.51
C VAL A 127 17.25 -3.24 -12.18
N SER A 128 16.50 -2.21 -12.50
CA SER A 128 17.04 -0.98 -13.12
C SER A 128 18.05 -0.24 -12.24
N LYS A 129 17.97 -0.43 -10.92
CA LYS A 129 18.94 0.10 -9.93
C LYS A 129 20.12 -0.84 -9.68
N GLY A 130 20.16 -1.96 -10.34
CA GLY A 130 21.20 -2.97 -10.16
C GLY A 130 21.12 -3.66 -8.79
N TYR A 131 19.92 -3.88 -8.26
CA TYR A 131 19.72 -4.63 -7.01
C TYR A 131 19.55 -6.12 -7.29
N GLY A 132 20.21 -6.93 -6.47
CA GLY A 132 20.06 -8.38 -6.48
C GLY A 132 18.76 -8.85 -5.82
N ARG A 133 18.48 -10.14 -5.98
CA ARG A 133 17.22 -10.78 -5.56
C ARG A 133 16.87 -10.55 -4.07
N ALA A 134 17.87 -10.60 -3.18
CA ALA A 134 17.62 -10.42 -1.75
C ALA A 134 17.13 -8.99 -1.42
N ARG A 135 17.72 -7.95 -2.03
CA ARG A 135 17.27 -6.57 -1.83
C ARG A 135 15.89 -6.32 -2.42
N ILE A 136 15.59 -6.91 -3.58
CA ILE A 136 14.26 -6.81 -4.20
C ILE A 136 13.19 -7.49 -3.33
N LYS A 137 13.47 -8.67 -2.78
CA LYS A 137 12.59 -9.32 -1.79
C LYS A 137 12.34 -8.43 -0.59
N GLN A 138 13.36 -7.74 -0.09
CA GLN A 138 13.19 -6.79 1.00
C GLN A 138 12.30 -5.61 0.59
N MET A 139 12.44 -5.09 -0.62
CA MET A 139 11.58 -4.01 -1.14
C MET A 139 10.11 -4.45 -1.22
N LEU A 140 9.83 -5.68 -1.67
CA LEU A 140 8.49 -6.27 -1.68
C LEU A 140 7.92 -6.35 -0.26
N TYR A 141 8.72 -6.80 0.70
CA TYR A 141 8.33 -6.86 2.11
C TYR A 141 8.04 -5.47 2.69
N GLU A 142 8.93 -4.49 2.46
CA GLU A 142 8.78 -3.10 2.92
C GLU A 142 7.50 -2.44 2.37
N LYS A 143 7.06 -2.87 1.18
CA LYS A 143 5.81 -2.43 0.53
C LYS A 143 4.60 -3.27 0.92
N SER A 144 4.76 -4.20 1.86
CA SER A 144 3.70 -5.09 2.34
C SER A 144 3.02 -5.91 1.26
N ILE A 145 3.72 -6.21 0.15
CA ILE A 145 3.22 -7.10 -0.90
C ILE A 145 3.09 -8.52 -0.33
N GLY A 146 1.97 -9.18 -0.61
CA GLY A 146 1.74 -10.57 -0.24
C GLY A 146 2.77 -11.51 -0.88
N LYS A 147 3.22 -12.53 -0.11
CA LYS A 147 4.24 -13.48 -0.60
C LYS A 147 3.79 -14.29 -1.82
N GLU A 148 2.50 -14.47 -1.99
CA GLU A 148 1.84 -15.12 -3.13
C GLU A 148 2.18 -14.45 -4.47
N HIS A 149 2.46 -13.14 -4.49
CA HIS A 149 2.84 -12.39 -5.70
C HIS A 149 4.36 -12.38 -5.98
N TRP A 150 5.18 -12.82 -5.00
CA TRP A 150 6.62 -12.64 -5.09
C TRP A 150 7.27 -13.51 -6.16
N GLU A 151 6.93 -14.81 -6.20
CA GLU A 151 7.61 -15.76 -7.08
C GLU A 151 7.39 -15.39 -8.55
N GLN A 152 6.14 -15.11 -8.92
CA GLN A 152 5.81 -14.68 -10.27
C GLN A 152 6.49 -13.35 -10.65
N ALA A 153 6.55 -12.38 -9.74
CA ALA A 153 7.24 -11.12 -10.02
C ALA A 153 8.76 -11.30 -10.13
N LEU A 154 9.36 -12.10 -9.23
CA LEU A 154 10.79 -12.35 -9.21
C LEU A 154 11.28 -13.23 -10.37
N SER A 155 10.39 -14.01 -11.02
CA SER A 155 10.76 -14.77 -12.24
C SER A 155 11.01 -13.86 -13.44
N LEU A 156 10.60 -12.59 -13.38
CA LEU A 156 10.89 -11.58 -14.41
C LEU A 156 12.30 -10.97 -14.27
N MET A 157 13.05 -11.32 -13.24
CA MET A 157 14.42 -10.84 -13.10
C MET A 157 15.31 -11.49 -14.18
N PRO A 158 16.10 -10.70 -14.91
CA PRO A 158 17.14 -11.24 -15.78
C PRO A 158 18.25 -11.86 -14.93
N GLU A 159 19.13 -12.60 -15.57
CA GLU A 159 20.43 -12.92 -14.98
C GLU A 159 21.17 -11.62 -14.65
N MET A 160 21.80 -11.58 -13.47
CA MET A 160 22.40 -10.34 -12.96
C MET A 160 23.90 -10.24 -13.25
N ASP A 161 24.43 -11.14 -14.06
CA ASP A 161 25.84 -11.20 -14.42
C ASP A 161 26.34 -9.90 -15.04
N ASP A 162 25.68 -9.41 -16.07
CA ASP A 162 26.01 -8.13 -16.71
C ASP A 162 25.96 -6.94 -15.73
N THR A 163 25.08 -7.02 -14.74
CA THR A 163 24.92 -5.95 -13.73
C THR A 163 26.11 -5.97 -12.76
N ILE A 164 26.55 -7.15 -12.37
CA ILE A 164 27.71 -7.34 -11.50
C ILE A 164 28.96 -6.93 -12.25
N ASP A 165 29.12 -7.39 -13.49
CA ASP A 165 30.31 -7.11 -14.32
C ASP A 165 30.45 -5.61 -14.60
N ARG A 166 29.35 -4.90 -14.94
CA ARG A 166 29.36 -3.43 -15.05
C ARG A 166 29.72 -2.73 -13.75
N TYR A 167 29.25 -3.26 -12.61
CA TYR A 167 29.60 -2.71 -11.30
C TYR A 167 31.09 -2.89 -11.00
N LEU A 168 31.66 -4.07 -11.29
CA LEU A 168 33.09 -4.37 -11.13
C LEU A 168 33.91 -3.45 -12.00
N THR A 169 33.66 -3.38 -13.29
CA THR A 169 34.36 -2.50 -14.24
C THR A 169 34.32 -1.03 -13.81
N ALA A 170 33.17 -0.54 -13.37
CA ALA A 170 33.03 0.85 -12.92
C ALA A 170 33.83 1.19 -11.64
N HIS A 171 34.16 0.20 -10.81
CA HIS A 171 34.84 0.40 -9.52
C HIS A 171 36.27 -0.05 -9.46
N LEU A 172 36.67 -0.93 -10.35
CA LEU A 172 38.03 -1.51 -10.46
C LEU A 172 38.75 -1.08 -11.73
N GLY A 173 38.00 -0.64 -12.75
CA GLY A 173 38.60 -0.45 -14.09
C GLY A 173 39.14 -1.79 -14.63
N ASN A 174 40.32 -1.74 -15.19
CA ASN A 174 41.08 -2.92 -15.71
C ASN A 174 42.14 -3.36 -14.70
N GLU A 175 41.88 -3.27 -13.41
CA GLU A 175 42.85 -3.70 -12.39
C GLU A 175 42.40 -4.99 -11.71
N ILE A 176 43.31 -5.91 -11.45
CA ILE A 176 43.03 -7.06 -10.58
C ILE A 176 42.96 -6.55 -9.14
N PRO A 177 41.78 -6.71 -8.46
CA PRO A 177 41.61 -6.15 -7.13
C PRO A 177 42.49 -6.83 -6.09
N ASP A 178 43.07 -6.02 -5.21
CA ASP A 178 43.70 -6.52 -3.99
C ASP A 178 42.66 -7.09 -3.01
N GLN A 179 43.12 -7.70 -1.92
CA GLN A 179 42.25 -8.31 -0.92
C GLN A 179 41.29 -7.28 -0.25
N LYS A 180 41.75 -6.04 -0.06
CA LYS A 180 40.96 -4.95 0.56
C LYS A 180 39.86 -4.43 -0.40
N GLN A 181 40.22 -4.27 -1.66
CA GLN A 181 39.30 -3.88 -2.74
C GLN A 181 38.25 -4.97 -2.96
N THR A 182 38.67 -6.23 -3.05
CA THR A 182 37.77 -7.39 -3.17
C THR A 182 36.77 -7.44 -2.04
N LYS A 183 37.21 -7.27 -0.79
CA LYS A 183 36.31 -7.24 0.37
C LYS A 183 35.33 -6.09 0.29
N LYS A 184 35.78 -4.86 -0.01
CA LYS A 184 34.96 -3.66 -0.11
C LYS A 184 33.85 -3.82 -1.15
N ILE A 185 34.18 -4.36 -2.32
CA ILE A 185 33.24 -4.57 -3.42
C ILE A 185 32.25 -5.67 -3.10
N THR A 186 32.75 -6.79 -2.55
CA THR A 186 31.89 -7.89 -2.10
C THR A 186 30.86 -7.41 -1.09
N ASP A 187 31.27 -6.67 -0.07
CA ASP A 187 30.38 -6.10 0.94
C ASP A 187 29.36 -5.14 0.31
N ALA A 188 29.76 -4.38 -0.70
CA ALA A 188 28.87 -3.46 -1.41
C ALA A 188 27.80 -4.21 -2.24
N LEU A 189 28.20 -5.25 -2.97
CA LEU A 189 27.29 -6.08 -3.77
C LEU A 189 26.35 -6.93 -2.89
N LEU A 190 26.84 -7.45 -1.75
CA LEU A 190 26.00 -8.12 -0.75
C LEU A 190 24.93 -7.17 -0.19
N ARG A 191 25.29 -5.92 0.15
CA ARG A 191 24.31 -4.90 0.57
C ARG A 191 23.30 -4.56 -0.52
N ARG A 192 23.67 -4.68 -1.80
CA ARG A 192 22.76 -4.55 -2.94
C ARG A 192 21.88 -5.79 -3.16
N GLY A 193 22.13 -6.88 -2.40
CA GLY A 193 21.32 -8.09 -2.41
C GLY A 193 21.69 -9.11 -3.47
N HIS A 194 22.89 -9.05 -4.03
CA HIS A 194 23.45 -10.12 -4.87
C HIS A 194 23.88 -11.30 -4.00
N SER A 195 23.85 -12.52 -4.57
CA SER A 195 24.33 -13.71 -3.85
C SER A 195 25.85 -13.73 -3.81
N TRP A 196 26.41 -14.42 -2.80
CA TRP A 196 27.84 -14.65 -2.73
C TRP A 196 28.37 -15.41 -3.95
N GLU A 197 27.58 -16.33 -4.47
CA GLU A 197 27.91 -17.15 -5.62
C GLU A 197 28.04 -16.30 -6.89
N ASP A 198 27.06 -15.44 -7.17
CA ASP A 198 27.07 -14.53 -8.31
C ASP A 198 28.25 -13.53 -8.24
N ILE A 199 28.49 -12.98 -7.05
CA ILE A 199 29.61 -12.04 -6.83
C ILE A 199 30.95 -12.72 -7.10
N ARG A 200 31.11 -13.94 -6.61
CA ARG A 200 32.35 -14.73 -6.81
C ARG A 200 32.55 -15.09 -8.28
N ALA A 201 31.46 -15.42 -8.98
CA ALA A 201 31.51 -15.68 -10.42
C ALA A 201 31.91 -14.41 -11.20
N GLY A 202 31.32 -13.27 -10.89
CA GLY A 202 31.69 -11.99 -11.51
C GLY A 202 33.15 -11.59 -11.27
N LEU A 203 33.64 -11.72 -10.04
CA LEU A 203 35.07 -11.46 -9.74
C LEU A 203 36.01 -12.34 -10.53
N ARG A 204 35.68 -13.61 -10.76
CA ARG A 204 36.47 -14.51 -11.61
C ARG A 204 36.45 -14.03 -13.06
N ARG A 205 35.28 -13.72 -13.63
CA ARG A 205 35.19 -13.20 -15.00
C ARG A 205 36.00 -11.92 -15.19
N HIS A 206 35.94 -11.01 -14.23
CA HIS A 206 36.68 -9.76 -14.24
C HIS A 206 38.20 -10.01 -14.26
N SER A 207 38.69 -10.94 -13.45
CA SER A 207 40.14 -11.27 -13.43
C SER A 207 40.60 -11.93 -14.73
N VAL A 208 39.81 -12.82 -15.32
CA VAL A 208 40.17 -13.49 -16.60
C VAL A 208 40.18 -12.48 -17.75
N SER A 209 39.22 -11.56 -17.81
CA SER A 209 39.17 -10.54 -18.88
C SER A 209 40.37 -9.59 -18.88
N ILE A 210 41.00 -9.37 -17.73
CA ILE A 210 42.20 -8.53 -17.59
C ILE A 210 43.46 -9.27 -18.03
N GLU A 211 43.50 -10.61 -17.85
CA GLU A 211 44.65 -11.43 -18.26
C GLU A 211 44.70 -11.69 -19.78
N GLU A 212 43.56 -11.48 -20.48
CA GLU A 212 43.44 -11.66 -21.94
C GLU A 212 43.70 -10.36 -22.75
N ASP A 213 43.69 -9.17 -22.11
CA ASP A 213 43.98 -7.86 -22.70
C ASP A 213 45.50 -7.51 -22.53
#